data_9eb769dc2d783dccf72b166bc8d50994
#
_entry.id   9eb769dc2d783dccf72b166bc8d50994
#
_cell.length_a   1.000
_cell.length_b   1.000
_cell.length_c   1.000
_cell.angle_alpha   90.00
_cell.angle_beta   90.00
_cell.angle_gamma   90.00
#
_symmetry.space_group_name_H-M   'P 1'
#
loop_
_entity.id
_entity.type
_entity.pdbx_description
1 polymer ?
#
loop_
_entity_poly.entity_id
_entity_poly.type
_entity_poly.pdbx_seq_one_letter_code
_entity_poly.pdbx_strand_id
1 'polypeptide(L)'
;LLLQFTNMRKQFRYLSFLFVIILYSCSNTRKLAHSDNGKIDVNFVLINDVYEIAPLEGGKTGGMARVATVKKELLQKNPNTYMVMAGDFLSPSVYNSLKFEGSRIRGRQMVEAMNDAGVDLAIFGNHEFDINENELLSRINESRFKWISSNTFHQTANGVVPFAKTLAGTAEPFAKTYIMTVQDADGTTARIGFMGLTLPFNNAGYVNYTDLFATAQTCYNQLKDSCDAVVAITHQLMEDDSLLALKIPGLALILGGHEHDMRYGKVGNVIITKAHANARSAYIITLELNKIKHQVKVSTRLQMINDQIAADSLTDAGVKKWMSIGEKNYAALGFDARKVVMANGDPLDGRESMIRTQTTNFTKLIIQAMKQASPESDLVLINSGSIRVDDILQMPVTQYDIIRSLPFGGSIMEVDMKGSLLLRIMAASLKNMGIGGFLQYSPELVNVNGTGNWSLHGNPIDPDKVYKIALTDFLMTGGEANMDFLKKDNPEIIKIYPTHTDVTDARSDIRLAIIKYIAGLKP
;
A
#
# COMPACT_ATOMS: atom_id res chain seq x y z
N LEU A 1 42.12 -67.18 -36.44
CA LEU A 1 41.21 -66.04 -36.75
C LEU A 1 39.72 -66.40 -36.59
N LEU A 2 39.30 -67.66 -36.88
CA LEU A 2 37.89 -68.10 -36.77
C LEU A 2 37.40 -68.24 -35.29
N LEU A 3 38.28 -68.50 -34.33
CA LEU A 3 37.93 -68.70 -32.93
C LEU A 3 37.71 -67.36 -32.19
N GLN A 4 38.25 -66.25 -32.67
CA GLN A 4 38.02 -64.92 -32.09
C GLN A 4 36.63 -64.31 -32.45
N PHE A 5 36.10 -64.68 -33.63
CA PHE A 5 34.77 -64.17 -34.06
C PHE A 5 33.59 -64.83 -33.34
N THR A 6 33.77 -66.10 -32.87
CA THR A 6 32.71 -66.80 -32.13
C THR A 6 32.52 -66.24 -30.68
N ASN A 7 33.60 -65.79 -30.05
CA ASN A 7 33.52 -65.21 -28.72
C ASN A 7 32.92 -63.79 -28.73
N MET A 8 33.17 -62.99 -29.76
CA MET A 8 32.57 -61.67 -29.91
C MET A 8 31.04 -61.73 -30.12
N ARG A 9 30.53 -62.71 -30.86
CA ARG A 9 29.08 -62.90 -31.06
C ARG A 9 28.34 -63.34 -29.79
N LYS A 10 28.99 -64.09 -28.90
CA LYS A 10 28.41 -64.47 -27.61
C LYS A 10 28.37 -63.24 -26.62
N GLN A 11 29.41 -62.43 -26.58
CA GLN A 11 29.43 -61.25 -25.74
C GLN A 11 28.40 -60.19 -26.19
N PHE A 12 28.19 -60.02 -27.50
CA PHE A 12 27.17 -59.13 -28.04
C PHE A 12 25.73 -59.59 -27.72
N ARG A 13 25.50 -60.93 -27.67
CA ARG A 13 24.18 -61.44 -27.27
C ARG A 13 23.86 -61.23 -25.79
N TYR A 14 24.83 -61.29 -24.89
CA TYR A 14 24.63 -61.00 -23.47
C TYR A 14 24.51 -59.50 -23.22
N LEU A 15 25.22 -58.65 -23.95
CA LEU A 15 25.09 -57.18 -23.83
C LEU A 15 23.73 -56.71 -24.35
N SER A 16 23.20 -57.27 -25.42
CA SER A 16 21.86 -56.94 -25.94
C SER A 16 20.74 -57.39 -24.99
N PHE A 17 20.93 -58.54 -24.28
CA PHE A 17 19.96 -59.01 -23.29
C PHE A 17 19.98 -58.16 -22.01
N LEU A 18 21.15 -57.66 -21.60
CA LEU A 18 21.28 -56.77 -20.46
C LEU A 18 20.65 -55.36 -20.76
N PHE A 19 20.78 -54.88 -22.01
CA PHE A 19 20.22 -53.61 -22.43
C PHE A 19 18.68 -53.66 -22.54
N VAL A 20 18.11 -54.80 -22.91
CA VAL A 20 16.65 -55.00 -22.94
C VAL A 20 16.06 -55.07 -21.52
N ILE A 21 16.78 -55.65 -20.55
CA ILE A 21 16.33 -55.70 -19.14
C ILE A 21 16.38 -54.33 -18.51
N ILE A 22 17.37 -53.46 -18.85
CA ILE A 22 17.44 -52.09 -18.35
C ILE A 22 16.33 -51.21 -18.93
N LEU A 23 15.89 -51.43 -20.16
CA LEU A 23 14.78 -50.68 -20.78
C LEU A 23 13.40 -51.10 -20.25
N TYR A 24 13.27 -52.33 -19.70
CA TYR A 24 12.02 -52.78 -19.07
C TYR A 24 11.90 -52.38 -17.58
N SER A 25 13.00 -51.93 -16.95
CA SER A 25 13.01 -51.52 -15.55
C SER A 25 12.60 -50.05 -15.33
N CYS A 26 12.37 -49.28 -16.40
CA CYS A 26 12.00 -47.85 -16.33
C CYS A 26 10.52 -47.53 -16.64
N SER A 27 9.62 -48.51 -16.49
CA SER A 27 8.20 -48.21 -16.66
C SER A 27 7.34 -49.00 -15.69
N ASN A 28 7.32 -48.61 -14.44
CA ASN A 28 6.16 -48.77 -13.54
C ASN A 28 6.43 -48.15 -12.17
N THR A 29 6.78 -46.85 -12.12
CA THR A 29 6.29 -46.05 -11.03
C THR A 29 4.79 -45.83 -11.30
N ARG A 30 3.96 -46.82 -10.99
CA ARG A 30 2.56 -46.55 -10.69
C ARG A 30 2.59 -45.52 -9.55
N LYS A 31 2.36 -44.23 -9.87
CA LYS A 31 1.81 -43.33 -8.89
C LYS A 31 0.62 -44.08 -8.33
N LEU A 32 0.70 -44.52 -7.07
CA LEU A 32 -0.47 -44.95 -6.34
C LEU A 32 -1.43 -43.78 -6.52
N ALA A 33 -2.46 -43.99 -7.35
CA ALA A 33 -3.55 -43.05 -7.44
C ALA A 33 -4.16 -43.05 -6.03
N HIS A 34 -3.82 -42.04 -5.21
CA HIS A 34 -4.58 -41.81 -4.01
C HIS A 34 -6.03 -41.61 -4.46
N SER A 35 -6.92 -42.44 -3.95
CA SER A 35 -8.34 -42.27 -4.23
C SER A 35 -8.75 -40.88 -3.73
N ASP A 36 -9.47 -40.14 -4.59
CA ASP A 36 -10.05 -38.85 -4.24
C ASP A 36 -10.74 -38.94 -2.85
N ASN A 37 -10.21 -38.19 -1.89
CA ASN A 37 -10.68 -38.20 -0.51
C ASN A 37 -11.76 -37.11 -0.27
N GLY A 38 -12.07 -36.34 -1.29
CA GLY A 38 -13.05 -35.25 -1.28
C GLY A 38 -12.65 -34.06 -0.40
N LYS A 39 -11.35 -33.93 -0.07
CA LYS A 39 -10.84 -32.82 0.74
C LYS A 39 -9.70 -32.13 0.01
N ILE A 40 -9.70 -30.81 0.02
CA ILE A 40 -8.65 -30.00 -0.58
C ILE A 40 -8.38 -28.76 0.26
N ASP A 41 -7.12 -28.46 0.47
CA ASP A 41 -6.67 -27.29 1.18
C ASP A 41 -6.14 -26.23 0.22
N VAL A 42 -6.55 -24.98 0.42
CA VAL A 42 -6.07 -23.83 -0.34
C VAL A 42 -5.51 -22.79 0.60
N ASN A 43 -4.29 -22.33 0.33
CA ASN A 43 -3.65 -21.30 1.13
C ASN A 43 -3.74 -19.94 0.45
N PHE A 44 -4.02 -18.90 1.24
CA PHE A 44 -3.87 -17.51 0.85
C PHE A 44 -2.80 -16.83 1.70
N VAL A 45 -1.93 -16.08 1.04
CA VAL A 45 -0.98 -15.14 1.65
C VAL A 45 -1.56 -13.76 1.41
N LEU A 46 -2.20 -13.17 2.42
CA LEU A 46 -2.82 -11.85 2.33
C LEU A 46 -1.82 -10.78 2.76
N ILE A 47 -1.64 -9.79 1.90
CA ILE A 47 -1.00 -8.50 2.18
C ILE A 47 -1.91 -7.37 1.70
N ASN A 48 -1.79 -6.20 2.30
CA ASN A 48 -2.59 -5.01 2.02
C ASN A 48 -1.80 -3.75 2.35
N ASP A 49 -2.17 -2.61 1.75
CA ASP A 49 -1.61 -1.30 2.10
C ASP A 49 -0.06 -1.28 2.05
N VAL A 50 0.51 -1.79 0.96
CA VAL A 50 1.96 -1.89 0.81
C VAL A 50 2.48 -0.74 -0.04
N TYR A 51 3.00 0.29 0.60
CA TYR A 51 3.53 1.49 -0.06
C TYR A 51 5.04 1.42 -0.28
N GLU A 52 5.72 0.56 0.50
CA GLU A 52 7.17 0.41 0.51
C GLU A 52 7.59 -0.99 0.08
N ILE A 53 8.45 -1.05 -0.96
CA ILE A 53 8.95 -2.33 -1.49
C ILE A 53 10.08 -2.92 -0.66
N ALA A 54 10.87 -2.04 -0.03
CA ALA A 54 12.04 -2.38 0.77
C ALA A 54 11.65 -2.58 2.25
N PRO A 55 12.47 -3.32 3.01
CA PRO A 55 12.31 -3.40 4.46
C PRO A 55 12.49 -2.04 5.14
N LEU A 56 11.71 -1.82 6.19
CA LEU A 56 11.69 -0.62 7.03
C LEU A 56 12.49 -0.84 8.33
N GLU A 57 12.59 0.21 9.17
CA GLU A 57 13.22 0.15 10.50
C GLU A 57 14.67 -0.35 10.44
N GLY A 58 15.46 0.21 9.53
CA GLY A 58 16.83 -0.22 9.33
C GLY A 58 16.97 -1.64 8.77
N GLY A 59 15.96 -2.11 8.08
CA GLY A 59 15.95 -3.45 7.46
C GLY A 59 15.32 -4.54 8.33
N LYS A 60 14.75 -4.21 9.49
CA LYS A 60 14.25 -5.18 10.47
C LYS A 60 12.87 -5.73 10.11
N THR A 61 11.99 -4.92 9.52
CA THR A 61 10.58 -5.28 9.29
C THR A 61 10.16 -5.10 7.85
N GLY A 62 9.19 -5.89 7.39
CA GLY A 62 8.60 -5.78 6.06
C GLY A 62 9.52 -6.23 4.91
N GLY A 63 9.16 -5.77 3.70
CA GLY A 63 9.88 -6.01 2.46
C GLY A 63 9.28 -7.11 1.58
N MET A 64 8.98 -6.75 0.33
CA MET A 64 8.32 -7.63 -0.64
C MET A 64 9.14 -8.91 -0.94
N ALA A 65 10.46 -8.84 -0.92
CA ALA A 65 11.32 -10.00 -1.13
C ALA A 65 11.19 -11.08 -0.03
N ARG A 66 10.89 -10.68 1.21
CA ARG A 66 10.62 -11.62 2.31
C ARG A 66 9.22 -12.23 2.20
N VAL A 67 8.23 -11.45 1.78
CA VAL A 67 6.88 -11.98 1.49
C VAL A 67 6.93 -13.04 0.39
N ALA A 68 7.74 -12.79 -0.66
CA ALA A 68 7.97 -13.76 -1.72
C ALA A 68 8.55 -15.08 -1.19
N THR A 69 9.49 -15.02 -0.25
CA THR A 69 10.04 -16.22 0.41
C THR A 69 8.94 -16.99 1.15
N VAL A 70 8.12 -16.31 1.96
CA VAL A 70 6.99 -16.94 2.67
C VAL A 70 6.05 -17.64 1.71
N LYS A 71 5.68 -17.00 0.59
CA LYS A 71 4.87 -17.64 -0.44
C LYS A 71 5.53 -18.88 -1.00
N LYS A 72 6.82 -18.81 -1.37
CA LYS A 72 7.57 -19.94 -1.96
C LYS A 72 7.66 -21.12 -1.00
N GLU A 73 7.88 -20.89 0.29
CA GLU A 73 7.91 -21.95 1.31
C GLU A 73 6.56 -22.65 1.46
N LEU A 74 5.46 -21.91 1.34
CA LEU A 74 4.11 -22.45 1.38
C LEU A 74 3.79 -23.24 0.09
N LEU A 75 4.20 -22.74 -1.08
CA LEU A 75 4.05 -23.41 -2.37
C LEU A 75 4.76 -24.78 -2.41
N GLN A 76 5.91 -24.92 -1.74
CA GLN A 76 6.62 -26.21 -1.64
C GLN A 76 5.80 -27.24 -0.84
N LYS A 77 4.93 -26.80 0.09
CA LYS A 77 4.09 -27.66 0.92
C LYS A 77 2.73 -27.92 0.31
N ASN A 78 2.16 -26.89 -0.32
CA ASN A 78 0.86 -26.94 -0.98
C ASN A 78 0.88 -26.08 -2.26
N PRO A 79 0.83 -26.70 -3.44
CA PRO A 79 0.82 -25.98 -4.72
C PRO A 79 -0.42 -25.07 -4.88
N ASN A 80 -1.52 -25.34 -4.14
CA ASN A 80 -2.68 -24.47 -4.09
C ASN A 80 -2.45 -23.31 -3.09
N THR A 81 -1.39 -22.54 -3.30
CA THR A 81 -1.03 -21.37 -2.50
C THR A 81 -1.02 -20.11 -3.36
N TYR A 82 -1.79 -19.12 -2.98
CA TYR A 82 -2.00 -17.88 -3.74
C TYR A 82 -1.75 -16.65 -2.89
N MET A 83 -1.11 -15.63 -3.46
CA MET A 83 -0.88 -14.34 -2.79
C MET A 83 -1.92 -13.32 -3.25
N VAL A 84 -2.55 -12.67 -2.28
CA VAL A 84 -3.62 -11.68 -2.49
C VAL A 84 -3.14 -10.33 -1.98
N MET A 85 -3.29 -9.30 -2.82
CA MET A 85 -3.09 -7.89 -2.47
C MET A 85 -4.46 -7.21 -2.36
N ALA A 86 -4.83 -6.84 -1.14
CA ALA A 86 -6.12 -6.22 -0.86
C ALA A 86 -6.09 -4.69 -0.94
N GLY A 87 -5.52 -4.15 -2.04
CA GLY A 87 -5.54 -2.72 -2.36
C GLY A 87 -4.46 -1.87 -1.69
N ASP A 88 -4.38 -0.60 -2.11
CA ASP A 88 -3.49 0.45 -1.65
C ASP A 88 -1.99 0.09 -1.75
N PHE A 89 -1.49 0.09 -2.97
CA PHE A 89 -0.08 -0.24 -3.23
C PHE A 89 0.59 0.68 -4.28
N LEU A 90 -0.17 1.48 -5.04
CA LEU A 90 0.41 2.40 -6.02
C LEU A 90 0.72 3.78 -5.41
N SER A 91 -0.07 4.21 -4.43
CA SER A 91 0.02 5.50 -3.75
C SER A 91 -0.51 5.35 -2.30
N PRO A 92 -0.05 6.22 -1.35
CA PRO A 92 1.08 7.14 -1.47
C PRO A 92 2.43 6.40 -1.43
N SER A 93 3.38 6.83 -2.24
CA SER A 93 4.75 6.31 -2.20
C SER A 93 5.75 7.43 -2.49
N VAL A 94 6.89 7.39 -1.81
CA VAL A 94 8.00 8.31 -2.08
C VAL A 94 8.48 8.27 -3.53
N TYR A 95 8.34 7.11 -4.18
CA TYR A 95 8.71 6.93 -5.58
C TYR A 95 7.79 7.68 -6.54
N ASN A 96 6.57 8.06 -6.14
CA ASN A 96 5.59 8.67 -7.03
C ASN A 96 6.02 10.03 -7.59
N SER A 97 6.82 10.79 -6.84
CA SER A 97 7.39 12.06 -7.27
C SER A 97 8.70 11.93 -8.05
N LEU A 98 9.39 10.79 -7.95
CA LEU A 98 10.67 10.54 -8.58
C LEU A 98 10.53 10.20 -10.05
N LYS A 99 11.65 10.33 -10.80
CA LYS A 99 11.69 10.06 -12.24
C LYS A 99 12.59 8.87 -12.54
N PHE A 100 12.16 8.09 -13.53
CA PHE A 100 12.93 7.04 -14.16
C PHE A 100 12.67 7.04 -15.66
N GLU A 101 13.71 7.01 -16.47
CA GLU A 101 13.61 7.08 -17.95
C GLU A 101 12.79 8.28 -18.45
N GLY A 102 12.93 9.44 -17.80
CA GLY A 102 12.25 10.69 -18.17
C GLY A 102 10.81 10.83 -17.67
N SER A 103 10.19 9.77 -17.17
CA SER A 103 8.80 9.76 -16.67
C SER A 103 8.74 9.62 -15.16
N ARG A 104 7.64 10.07 -14.53
CA ARG A 104 7.39 9.80 -13.11
C ARG A 104 7.15 8.31 -12.90
N ILE A 105 7.65 7.78 -11.77
CA ILE A 105 7.61 6.34 -11.44
C ILE A 105 6.17 5.88 -11.15
N ARG A 106 5.43 6.62 -10.34
CA ARG A 106 3.98 6.42 -10.10
C ARG A 106 3.56 4.96 -9.94
N GLY A 107 4.14 4.26 -8.96
CA GLY A 107 3.79 2.88 -8.62
C GLY A 107 4.47 1.79 -9.47
N ARG A 108 5.27 2.15 -10.50
CA ARG A 108 5.97 1.17 -11.37
C ARG A 108 6.86 0.22 -10.56
N GLN A 109 7.57 0.75 -9.55
CA GLN A 109 8.43 -0.03 -8.65
C GLN A 109 7.64 -1.10 -7.89
N MET A 110 6.42 -0.79 -7.46
CA MET A 110 5.59 -1.71 -6.70
C MET A 110 5.02 -2.80 -7.62
N VAL A 111 4.53 -2.44 -8.80
CA VAL A 111 4.04 -3.44 -9.76
C VAL A 111 5.14 -4.41 -10.16
N GLU A 112 6.38 -3.94 -10.39
CA GLU A 112 7.53 -4.81 -10.66
C GLU A 112 7.83 -5.74 -9.46
N ALA A 113 7.85 -5.20 -8.23
CA ALA A 113 8.07 -6.00 -7.02
C ALA A 113 6.96 -7.05 -6.79
N MET A 114 5.69 -6.69 -7.02
CA MET A 114 4.55 -7.61 -6.93
C MET A 114 4.61 -8.72 -7.98
N ASN A 115 4.99 -8.37 -9.21
CA ASN A 115 5.20 -9.34 -10.29
C ASN A 115 6.30 -10.36 -9.94
N ASP A 116 7.41 -9.90 -9.38
CA ASP A 116 8.55 -10.75 -9.02
C ASP A 116 8.27 -11.57 -7.75
N ALA A 117 7.52 -11.02 -6.79
CA ALA A 117 7.04 -11.75 -5.62
C ALA A 117 5.96 -12.78 -5.98
N GLY A 118 5.37 -12.68 -7.18
CA GLY A 118 4.36 -13.60 -7.66
C GLY A 118 2.99 -13.37 -7.03
N VAL A 119 2.53 -12.12 -6.90
CA VAL A 119 1.14 -11.84 -6.53
C VAL A 119 0.21 -12.47 -7.56
N ASP A 120 -0.86 -13.12 -7.12
CA ASP A 120 -1.82 -13.82 -7.98
C ASP A 120 -3.08 -12.99 -8.23
N LEU A 121 -3.62 -12.38 -7.17
CA LEU A 121 -4.86 -11.60 -7.20
C LEU A 121 -4.65 -10.23 -6.58
N ALA A 122 -5.24 -9.19 -7.16
CA ALA A 122 -5.27 -7.85 -6.59
C ALA A 122 -6.64 -7.19 -6.81
N ILE A 123 -6.99 -6.29 -5.91
CA ILE A 123 -8.10 -5.37 -6.04
C ILE A 123 -7.59 -3.92 -5.96
N PHE A 124 -8.43 -2.96 -6.31
CA PHE A 124 -8.17 -1.56 -5.99
C PHE A 124 -8.39 -1.28 -4.50
N GLY A 125 -7.52 -0.46 -3.90
CA GLY A 125 -7.87 0.35 -2.75
C GLY A 125 -8.30 1.75 -3.19
N ASN A 126 -8.45 2.69 -2.26
CA ASN A 126 -8.82 4.06 -2.59
C ASN A 126 -7.63 4.87 -3.11
N HIS A 127 -6.42 4.55 -2.71
CA HIS A 127 -5.21 5.28 -3.10
C HIS A 127 -4.64 4.89 -4.47
N GLU A 128 -5.11 3.85 -5.13
CA GLU A 128 -4.81 3.60 -6.54
C GLU A 128 -5.26 4.76 -7.42
N PHE A 129 -6.24 5.55 -6.98
CA PHE A 129 -6.82 6.68 -7.73
C PHE A 129 -6.20 8.04 -7.38
N ASP A 130 -5.13 8.09 -6.61
CA ASP A 130 -4.33 9.29 -6.36
C ASP A 130 -3.45 9.67 -7.55
N ILE A 131 -3.15 8.72 -8.44
CA ILE A 131 -2.40 8.94 -9.67
C ILE A 131 -3.37 9.24 -10.83
N ASN A 132 -2.86 9.81 -11.92
CA ASN A 132 -3.74 10.12 -13.04
C ASN A 132 -4.11 8.86 -13.84
N GLU A 133 -5.17 8.98 -14.66
CA GLU A 133 -5.74 7.89 -15.45
C GLU A 133 -4.69 7.14 -16.28
N ASN A 134 -3.85 7.85 -17.04
CA ASN A 134 -2.84 7.23 -17.91
C ASN A 134 -1.75 6.51 -17.10
N GLU A 135 -1.39 7.05 -15.93
CA GLU A 135 -0.44 6.41 -15.02
C GLU A 135 -1.04 5.11 -14.47
N LEU A 136 -2.31 5.12 -14.03
CA LEU A 136 -2.99 3.92 -13.54
C LEU A 136 -3.11 2.85 -14.63
N LEU A 137 -3.56 3.21 -15.84
CA LEU A 137 -3.68 2.28 -16.96
C LEU A 137 -2.32 1.67 -17.34
N SER A 138 -1.23 2.45 -17.24
CA SER A 138 0.12 1.93 -17.43
C SER A 138 0.48 0.86 -16.38
N ARG A 139 0.20 1.10 -15.10
CA ARG A 139 0.44 0.14 -14.02
C ARG A 139 -0.40 -1.12 -14.17
N ILE A 140 -1.66 -0.98 -14.57
CA ILE A 140 -2.54 -2.10 -14.89
C ILE A 140 -1.91 -2.97 -16.00
N ASN A 141 -1.44 -2.35 -17.08
CA ASN A 141 -0.85 -3.07 -18.22
C ASN A 141 0.49 -3.75 -17.89
N GLU A 142 1.28 -3.20 -16.97
CA GLU A 142 2.54 -3.77 -16.50
C GLU A 142 2.36 -4.95 -15.53
N SER A 143 1.19 -5.06 -14.89
CA SER A 143 0.93 -6.11 -13.89
C SER A 143 0.82 -7.49 -14.53
N ARG A 144 1.29 -8.54 -13.83
CA ARG A 144 1.14 -9.94 -14.25
C ARG A 144 0.04 -10.69 -13.48
N PHE A 145 -0.44 -10.11 -12.40
CA PHE A 145 -1.51 -10.65 -11.57
C PHE A 145 -2.89 -10.34 -12.13
N LYS A 146 -3.88 -11.10 -11.64
CA LYS A 146 -5.29 -10.91 -11.98
C LYS A 146 -5.89 -9.81 -11.13
N TRP A 147 -6.56 -8.86 -11.78
CA TRP A 147 -7.36 -7.86 -11.10
C TRP A 147 -8.82 -8.28 -11.01
N ILE A 148 -9.45 -8.00 -9.86
CA ILE A 148 -10.87 -8.20 -9.63
C ILE A 148 -11.45 -6.86 -9.17
N SER A 149 -12.52 -6.39 -9.83
CA SER A 149 -13.18 -5.13 -9.48
C SER A 149 -14.69 -5.29 -9.65
N SER A 150 -15.40 -5.42 -8.53
CA SER A 150 -16.86 -5.67 -8.57
C SER A 150 -17.66 -4.37 -8.61
N ASN A 151 -17.25 -3.36 -7.83
CA ASN A 151 -18.01 -2.11 -7.66
C ASN A 151 -17.31 -0.86 -8.17
N THR A 152 -16.08 -0.99 -8.72
CA THR A 152 -15.27 0.16 -9.20
C THR A 152 -15.03 0.05 -10.69
N PHE A 153 -15.37 1.11 -11.42
CA PHE A 153 -15.40 1.14 -12.89
C PHE A 153 -14.65 2.34 -13.42
N HIS A 154 -14.23 2.24 -14.67
CA HIS A 154 -13.60 3.30 -15.44
C HIS A 154 -14.67 4.22 -16.05
N GLN A 155 -14.68 5.50 -15.64
CA GLN A 155 -15.48 6.54 -16.24
C GLN A 155 -14.72 7.10 -17.46
N THR A 156 -15.18 6.79 -18.66
CA THR A 156 -14.60 7.28 -19.91
C THR A 156 -15.52 8.33 -20.55
N ALA A 157 -15.03 8.99 -21.60
CA ALA A 157 -15.85 9.90 -22.39
C ALA A 157 -17.08 9.18 -23.04
N ASN A 158 -17.00 7.87 -23.26
CA ASN A 158 -18.05 7.06 -23.86
C ASN A 158 -18.97 6.36 -22.83
N GLY A 159 -18.80 6.67 -21.54
CA GLY A 159 -19.59 6.10 -20.46
C GLY A 159 -18.78 5.24 -19.49
N VAL A 160 -19.48 4.56 -18.60
CA VAL A 160 -18.91 3.72 -17.55
C VAL A 160 -18.66 2.32 -18.09
N VAL A 161 -17.41 1.86 -18.00
CA VAL A 161 -16.97 0.53 -18.44
C VAL A 161 -16.10 -0.12 -17.36
N PRO A 162 -15.90 -1.44 -17.34
CA PRO A 162 -14.89 -2.04 -16.47
C PRO A 162 -13.50 -1.49 -16.79
N PHE A 163 -12.63 -1.32 -15.80
CA PHE A 163 -11.20 -1.17 -16.07
C PHE A 163 -10.71 -2.38 -16.87
N ALA A 164 -9.72 -2.19 -17.71
CA ALA A 164 -9.22 -3.25 -18.59
C ALA A 164 -7.71 -3.23 -18.66
N LYS A 165 -7.13 -4.42 -18.81
CA LYS A 165 -5.73 -4.62 -19.16
C LYS A 165 -5.63 -4.80 -20.67
N THR A 166 -4.69 -4.09 -21.31
CA THR A 166 -4.46 -4.23 -22.75
C THR A 166 -3.30 -5.18 -22.98
N LEU A 167 -3.59 -6.36 -23.52
CA LEU A 167 -2.60 -7.38 -23.88
C LEU A 167 -2.54 -7.51 -25.41
N ALA A 168 -1.37 -7.26 -26.00
CA ALA A 168 -1.15 -7.33 -27.44
C ALA A 168 -2.22 -6.56 -28.27
N GLY A 169 -2.67 -5.41 -27.78
CA GLY A 169 -3.67 -4.58 -28.44
C GLY A 169 -5.13 -4.99 -28.18
N THR A 170 -5.38 -6.06 -27.41
CA THR A 170 -6.73 -6.50 -27.03
C THR A 170 -6.99 -6.12 -25.57
N ALA A 171 -8.12 -5.45 -25.32
CA ALA A 171 -8.56 -5.11 -23.98
C ALA A 171 -9.19 -6.34 -23.30
N GLU A 172 -8.63 -6.74 -22.16
CA GLU A 172 -9.19 -7.73 -21.24
C GLU A 172 -9.84 -6.97 -20.07
N PRO A 173 -11.19 -6.88 -20.00
CA PRO A 173 -11.85 -6.17 -18.92
C PRO A 173 -11.71 -6.92 -17.59
N PHE A 174 -11.63 -6.16 -16.50
CA PHE A 174 -11.62 -6.73 -15.16
C PHE A 174 -12.94 -7.44 -14.86
N ALA A 175 -12.81 -8.63 -14.30
CA ALA A 175 -13.99 -9.40 -13.89
C ALA A 175 -14.64 -8.79 -12.64
N LYS A 176 -15.97 -8.73 -12.62
CA LYS A 176 -16.73 -8.41 -11.40
C LYS A 176 -16.68 -9.57 -10.40
N THR A 177 -16.66 -10.79 -10.91
CA THR A 177 -16.49 -12.02 -10.14
C THR A 177 -15.46 -12.90 -10.83
N TYR A 178 -14.68 -13.63 -10.05
CA TYR A 178 -13.69 -14.56 -10.58
C TYR A 178 -13.83 -15.92 -9.92
N ILE A 179 -13.82 -16.98 -10.71
CA ILE A 179 -13.85 -18.35 -10.20
C ILE A 179 -12.49 -18.99 -10.45
N MET A 180 -11.81 -19.34 -9.36
CA MET A 180 -10.58 -20.10 -9.37
C MET A 180 -10.90 -21.57 -9.20
N THR A 181 -10.45 -22.41 -10.14
CA THR A 181 -10.51 -23.86 -9.99
C THR A 181 -9.16 -24.36 -9.54
N VAL A 182 -9.15 -25.12 -8.45
CA VAL A 182 -7.95 -25.73 -7.87
C VAL A 182 -8.08 -27.25 -7.86
N GLN A 183 -6.97 -27.97 -7.91
CA GLN A 183 -6.91 -29.41 -7.83
C GLN A 183 -5.72 -29.83 -6.98
N ASP A 184 -5.88 -30.84 -6.15
CA ASP A 184 -4.78 -31.42 -5.39
C ASP A 184 -4.20 -32.69 -6.03
N ALA A 185 -3.26 -33.33 -5.32
CA ALA A 185 -2.50 -34.45 -5.85
C ALA A 185 -3.32 -35.75 -6.00
N ASP A 186 -4.45 -35.89 -5.29
CA ASP A 186 -5.34 -37.05 -5.38
C ASP A 186 -6.45 -36.88 -6.42
N GLY A 187 -6.54 -35.66 -7.01
CA GLY A 187 -7.50 -35.33 -8.05
C GLY A 187 -8.75 -34.59 -7.54
N THR A 188 -8.88 -34.37 -6.23
CA THR A 188 -9.97 -33.54 -5.69
C THR A 188 -9.90 -32.13 -6.28
N THR A 189 -11.02 -31.67 -6.83
CA THR A 189 -11.14 -30.32 -7.40
C THR A 189 -12.09 -29.46 -6.58
N ALA A 190 -11.78 -28.16 -6.44
CA ALA A 190 -12.66 -27.19 -5.83
C ALA A 190 -12.71 -25.89 -6.64
N ARG A 191 -13.84 -25.19 -6.53
CA ARG A 191 -14.09 -23.90 -7.15
C ARG A 191 -14.29 -22.85 -6.07
N ILE A 192 -13.45 -21.82 -6.07
CA ILE A 192 -13.50 -20.72 -5.13
C ILE A 192 -13.91 -19.47 -5.91
N GLY A 193 -15.01 -18.87 -5.51
CA GLY A 193 -15.53 -17.64 -6.10
C GLY A 193 -14.97 -16.42 -5.37
N PHE A 194 -14.55 -15.40 -6.12
CA PHE A 194 -14.04 -14.14 -5.59
C PHE A 194 -14.87 -12.96 -6.07
N MET A 195 -15.00 -11.96 -5.21
CA MET A 195 -15.43 -10.60 -5.53
C MET A 195 -14.42 -9.62 -4.96
N GLY A 196 -14.23 -8.46 -5.61
CA GLY A 196 -13.32 -7.39 -5.18
C GLY A 196 -14.09 -6.10 -4.91
N LEU A 197 -14.05 -5.60 -3.69
CA LEU A 197 -14.85 -4.46 -3.23
C LEU A 197 -13.95 -3.36 -2.68
N THR A 198 -14.15 -2.14 -3.18
CA THR A 198 -13.37 -0.96 -2.79
C THR A 198 -14.31 0.13 -2.27
N LEU A 199 -13.98 0.75 -1.14
CA LEU A 199 -14.75 1.87 -0.60
C LEU A 199 -14.71 3.08 -1.55
N PRO A 200 -15.84 3.79 -1.74
CA PRO A 200 -15.91 4.96 -2.63
C PRO A 200 -15.38 6.21 -1.94
N PHE A 201 -14.07 6.27 -1.70
CA PHE A 201 -13.44 7.39 -0.97
C PHE A 201 -12.83 8.43 -1.91
N ASN A 202 -12.07 8.02 -2.92
CA ASN A 202 -11.41 8.93 -3.85
C ASN A 202 -12.30 9.18 -5.07
N ASN A 203 -12.68 10.44 -5.28
CA ASN A 203 -13.55 10.88 -6.37
C ASN A 203 -12.76 11.36 -7.60
N ALA A 204 -11.75 10.64 -8.04
CA ALA A 204 -11.06 10.93 -9.29
C ALA A 204 -12.06 10.91 -10.46
N GLY A 205 -12.00 11.90 -11.36
CA GLY A 205 -13.00 12.09 -12.43
C GLY A 205 -13.10 10.93 -13.43
N TYR A 206 -12.11 10.02 -13.45
CA TYR A 206 -12.09 8.82 -14.30
C TYR A 206 -12.57 7.56 -13.56
N VAL A 207 -13.11 7.68 -12.33
CA VAL A 207 -13.57 6.55 -11.52
C VAL A 207 -15.07 6.68 -11.24
N ASN A 208 -15.76 5.56 -11.35
CA ASN A 208 -17.17 5.45 -11.00
C ASN A 208 -17.37 4.27 -10.04
N TYR A 209 -18.13 4.47 -8.97
CA TYR A 209 -18.45 3.44 -7.98
C TYR A 209 -19.94 3.09 -8.03
N THR A 210 -20.24 1.80 -7.88
CA THR A 210 -21.60 1.33 -7.58
C THR A 210 -21.72 1.06 -6.08
N ASP A 211 -22.98 0.96 -5.60
CA ASP A 211 -23.23 0.62 -4.19
C ASP A 211 -22.53 -0.69 -3.82
N LEU A 212 -21.73 -0.63 -2.78
CA LEU A 212 -20.84 -1.72 -2.36
C LEU A 212 -21.64 -2.95 -1.91
N PHE A 213 -22.62 -2.77 -1.02
CA PHE A 213 -23.36 -3.89 -0.44
C PHE A 213 -24.32 -4.53 -1.44
N ALA A 214 -25.01 -3.73 -2.27
CA ALA A 214 -25.87 -4.24 -3.33
C ALA A 214 -25.07 -5.01 -4.39
N THR A 215 -23.87 -4.51 -4.72
CA THR A 215 -22.95 -5.18 -5.64
C THR A 215 -22.43 -6.48 -5.05
N ALA A 216 -22.02 -6.48 -3.79
CA ALA A 216 -21.57 -7.68 -3.08
C ALA A 216 -22.64 -8.76 -3.06
N GLN A 217 -23.89 -8.39 -2.74
CA GLN A 217 -25.01 -9.33 -2.73
C GLN A 217 -25.27 -9.93 -4.12
N THR A 218 -25.17 -9.09 -5.16
CA THR A 218 -25.33 -9.55 -6.56
C THR A 218 -24.22 -10.53 -6.93
N CYS A 219 -22.96 -10.22 -6.64
CA CYS A 219 -21.81 -11.09 -6.89
C CYS A 219 -21.92 -12.41 -6.11
N TYR A 220 -22.31 -12.35 -4.84
CA TYR A 220 -22.51 -13.55 -4.04
C TYR A 220 -23.57 -14.47 -4.65
N ASN A 221 -24.72 -13.92 -5.07
CA ASN A 221 -25.80 -14.70 -5.70
C ASN A 221 -25.36 -15.36 -7.02
N GLN A 222 -24.44 -14.73 -7.77
CA GLN A 222 -23.87 -15.33 -9.00
C GLN A 222 -22.90 -16.48 -8.70
N LEU A 223 -22.20 -16.43 -7.56
CA LEU A 223 -21.13 -17.36 -7.22
C LEU A 223 -21.58 -18.56 -6.38
N LYS A 224 -22.51 -18.35 -5.44
CA LYS A 224 -22.84 -19.30 -4.37
C LYS A 224 -23.25 -20.71 -4.83
N ASP A 225 -23.94 -20.81 -5.96
CA ASP A 225 -24.42 -22.09 -6.48
C ASP A 225 -23.40 -22.78 -7.42
N SER A 226 -22.32 -22.06 -7.77
CA SER A 226 -21.29 -22.52 -8.70
C SER A 226 -19.94 -22.76 -8.05
N CYS A 227 -19.79 -22.42 -6.77
CA CYS A 227 -18.51 -22.48 -6.04
C CYS A 227 -18.66 -23.25 -4.73
N ASP A 228 -17.58 -23.93 -4.32
CA ASP A 228 -17.50 -24.62 -3.05
C ASP A 228 -17.29 -23.64 -1.88
N ALA A 229 -16.72 -22.47 -2.16
CA ALA A 229 -16.59 -21.36 -1.23
C ALA A 229 -16.65 -20.01 -1.96
N VAL A 230 -17.16 -18.97 -1.30
CA VAL A 230 -17.13 -17.58 -1.80
C VAL A 230 -16.31 -16.73 -0.84
N VAL A 231 -15.35 -16.00 -1.38
CA VAL A 231 -14.40 -15.13 -0.67
C VAL A 231 -14.58 -13.70 -1.17
N ALA A 232 -14.70 -12.75 -0.26
CA ALA A 232 -14.60 -11.33 -0.60
C ALA A 232 -13.18 -10.84 -0.36
N ILE A 233 -12.63 -10.12 -1.33
CA ILE A 233 -11.41 -9.33 -1.14
C ILE A 233 -11.90 -7.88 -1.03
N THR A 234 -11.58 -7.21 0.08
CA THR A 234 -12.17 -5.90 0.39
C THR A 234 -11.09 -4.87 0.70
N HIS A 235 -11.37 -3.63 0.34
CA HIS A 235 -10.60 -2.49 0.80
C HIS A 235 -11.57 -1.45 1.36
N GLN A 236 -11.91 -1.56 2.64
CA GLN A 236 -12.91 -0.76 3.34
C GLN A 236 -12.70 -0.82 4.86
N LEU A 237 -13.48 -0.07 5.63
CA LEU A 237 -13.41 -0.09 7.09
C LEU A 237 -13.80 -1.47 7.67
N MET A 238 -13.21 -1.82 8.81
CA MET A 238 -13.51 -3.08 9.52
C MET A 238 -14.98 -3.19 9.93
N GLU A 239 -15.63 -2.07 10.22
CA GLU A 239 -17.06 -1.97 10.51
C GLU A 239 -17.89 -2.35 9.28
N ASP A 240 -17.50 -1.91 8.08
CA ASP A 240 -18.16 -2.24 6.82
C ASP A 240 -17.94 -3.71 6.44
N ASP A 241 -16.75 -4.27 6.69
CA ASP A 241 -16.50 -5.70 6.53
C ASP A 241 -17.36 -6.54 7.48
N SER A 242 -17.52 -6.09 8.71
CA SER A 242 -18.39 -6.74 9.70
C SER A 242 -19.87 -6.68 9.27
N LEU A 243 -20.30 -5.53 8.74
CA LEU A 243 -21.65 -5.37 8.18
C LEU A 243 -21.86 -6.24 6.92
N LEU A 244 -20.85 -6.34 6.06
CA LEU A 244 -20.88 -7.22 4.89
C LEU A 244 -21.05 -8.68 5.31
N ALA A 245 -20.29 -9.14 6.31
CA ALA A 245 -20.39 -10.49 6.85
C ALA A 245 -21.78 -10.77 7.46
N LEU A 246 -22.39 -9.79 8.14
CA LEU A 246 -23.78 -9.89 8.66
C LEU A 246 -24.80 -9.99 7.53
N LYS A 247 -24.65 -9.21 6.46
CA LYS A 247 -25.58 -9.20 5.32
C LYS A 247 -25.45 -10.45 4.45
N ILE A 248 -24.24 -11.01 4.34
CA ILE A 248 -23.95 -12.18 3.50
C ILE A 248 -23.25 -13.27 4.35
N PRO A 249 -23.99 -13.93 5.24
CA PRO A 249 -23.42 -14.92 6.17
C PRO A 249 -22.92 -16.20 5.48
N GLY A 250 -23.16 -16.35 4.20
CA GLY A 250 -22.64 -17.45 3.38
C GLY A 250 -21.25 -17.21 2.80
N LEU A 251 -20.63 -16.05 3.04
CA LEU A 251 -19.21 -15.87 2.75
C LEU A 251 -18.38 -16.81 3.63
N ALA A 252 -17.35 -17.40 3.05
CA ALA A 252 -16.40 -18.23 3.80
C ALA A 252 -15.36 -17.35 4.52
N LEU A 253 -14.94 -16.23 3.89
CA LEU A 253 -13.81 -15.44 4.30
C LEU A 253 -13.87 -14.04 3.70
N ILE A 254 -13.38 -13.04 4.44
CA ILE A 254 -13.07 -11.69 3.95
C ILE A 254 -11.57 -11.46 4.11
N LEU A 255 -10.90 -11.16 3.00
CA LEU A 255 -9.51 -10.78 2.89
C LEU A 255 -9.46 -9.26 2.70
N GLY A 256 -9.22 -8.51 3.79
CA GLY A 256 -9.38 -7.07 3.80
C GLY A 256 -8.08 -6.27 3.80
N GLY A 257 -8.21 -4.97 3.53
CA GLY A 257 -7.21 -3.91 3.67
C GLY A 257 -7.83 -2.64 4.25
N HIS A 258 -7.17 -1.50 4.05
CA HIS A 258 -7.54 -0.14 4.41
C HIS A 258 -7.03 0.33 5.78
N GLU A 259 -7.22 -0.43 6.86
CA GLU A 259 -6.55 -0.13 8.11
C GLU A 259 -5.10 -0.61 8.05
N HIS A 260 -4.18 0.23 8.50
CA HIS A 260 -2.75 -0.05 8.43
C HIS A 260 -2.25 -0.95 9.57
N ASP A 261 -3.07 -1.17 10.59
CA ASP A 261 -2.81 -2.12 11.67
C ASP A 261 -3.54 -3.46 11.44
N MET A 262 -2.98 -4.51 12.02
CA MET A 262 -3.57 -5.84 11.93
C MET A 262 -4.96 -5.89 12.55
N ARG A 263 -5.92 -6.46 11.79
CA ARG A 263 -7.28 -6.72 12.27
C ARG A 263 -7.63 -8.19 12.10
N TYR A 264 -8.38 -8.68 13.05
CA TYR A 264 -9.02 -10.00 13.00
C TYR A 264 -10.44 -9.88 13.51
N GLY A 265 -11.39 -10.41 12.79
CA GLY A 265 -12.79 -10.44 13.17
C GLY A 265 -13.45 -11.77 12.84
N LYS A 266 -14.52 -12.06 13.56
CA LYS A 266 -15.39 -13.19 13.27
C LYS A 266 -16.84 -12.77 13.47
N VAL A 267 -17.62 -12.83 12.40
CA VAL A 267 -19.06 -12.51 12.41
C VAL A 267 -19.81 -13.75 11.94
N GLY A 268 -20.50 -14.40 12.87
CA GLY A 268 -21.06 -15.73 12.61
C GLY A 268 -19.95 -16.74 12.28
N ASN A 269 -19.98 -17.27 11.06
CA ASN A 269 -18.94 -18.17 10.53
C ASN A 269 -17.92 -17.45 9.64
N VAL A 270 -18.16 -16.20 9.28
CA VAL A 270 -17.28 -15.43 8.40
C VAL A 270 -16.08 -14.93 9.17
N ILE A 271 -14.89 -15.27 8.73
CA ILE A 271 -13.61 -14.75 9.25
C ILE A 271 -13.24 -13.52 8.44
N ILE A 272 -12.73 -12.49 9.12
CA ILE A 272 -12.23 -11.24 8.52
C ILE A 272 -10.77 -11.09 8.94
N THR A 273 -9.87 -10.86 7.99
CA THR A 273 -8.43 -10.66 8.26
C THR A 273 -7.88 -9.49 7.48
N LYS A 274 -7.07 -8.64 8.13
CA LYS A 274 -6.29 -7.56 7.52
C LYS A 274 -4.88 -7.60 8.12
N ALA A 275 -3.85 -7.55 7.29
CA ALA A 275 -2.46 -7.56 7.75
C ALA A 275 -1.99 -6.14 8.13
N HIS A 276 -0.83 -6.02 8.77
CA HIS A 276 -0.20 -4.71 8.94
C HIS A 276 0.25 -4.16 7.57
N ALA A 277 0.11 -2.87 7.39
CA ALA A 277 0.61 -2.15 6.21
C ALA A 277 2.11 -2.38 5.97
N ASN A 278 2.57 -2.02 4.76
CA ASN A 278 3.97 -2.09 4.35
C ASN A 278 4.59 -3.49 4.47
N ALA A 279 3.76 -4.52 4.28
CA ALA A 279 4.18 -5.91 4.39
C ALA A 279 4.94 -6.22 5.71
N ARG A 280 4.63 -5.53 6.83
CA ARG A 280 5.19 -5.84 8.16
C ARG A 280 4.72 -7.19 8.68
N SER A 281 3.56 -7.62 8.21
CA SER A 281 3.06 -8.98 8.38
C SER A 281 2.30 -9.42 7.13
N ALA A 282 2.03 -10.72 7.05
CA ALA A 282 1.08 -11.32 6.13
C ALA A 282 0.16 -12.25 6.91
N TYR A 283 -1.13 -12.29 6.58
CA TYR A 283 -1.98 -13.37 7.04
C TYR A 283 -1.80 -14.59 6.15
N ILE A 284 -1.53 -15.73 6.78
CA ILE A 284 -1.56 -17.04 6.12
C ILE A 284 -2.90 -17.67 6.48
N ILE A 285 -3.74 -17.86 5.49
CA ILE A 285 -5.08 -18.41 5.64
C ILE A 285 -5.14 -19.74 4.92
N THR A 286 -5.59 -20.80 5.59
CA THR A 286 -5.89 -22.08 4.97
C THR A 286 -7.40 -22.28 4.92
N LEU A 287 -7.91 -22.47 3.72
CA LEU A 287 -9.29 -22.83 3.43
C LEU A 287 -9.34 -24.35 3.24
N GLU A 288 -9.85 -25.07 4.23
CA GLU A 288 -10.02 -26.53 4.23
C GLU A 288 -11.41 -26.85 3.67
N LEU A 289 -11.48 -27.40 2.47
CA LEU A 289 -12.74 -27.74 1.79
C LEU A 289 -13.00 -29.24 1.92
N ASN A 290 -14.15 -29.63 2.45
CA ASN A 290 -14.62 -31.01 2.46
C ASN A 290 -15.86 -31.14 1.57
N LYS A 291 -15.70 -31.61 0.36
CA LYS A 291 -16.76 -31.71 -0.66
C LYS A 291 -17.80 -32.77 -0.31
N ILE A 292 -17.40 -33.85 0.36
CA ILE A 292 -18.31 -34.92 0.78
C ILE A 292 -19.30 -34.40 1.84
N LYS A 293 -18.82 -33.56 2.75
CA LYS A 293 -19.62 -33.00 3.84
C LYS A 293 -20.21 -31.62 3.53
N HIS A 294 -19.86 -31.03 2.38
CA HIS A 294 -20.17 -29.64 2.01
C HIS A 294 -19.78 -28.64 3.12
N GLN A 295 -18.57 -28.80 3.64
CA GLN A 295 -18.05 -28.01 4.74
C GLN A 295 -16.81 -27.22 4.33
N VAL A 296 -16.76 -25.99 4.78
CA VAL A 296 -15.60 -25.10 4.65
C VAL A 296 -15.13 -24.74 6.05
N LYS A 297 -13.83 -24.96 6.33
CA LYS A 297 -13.20 -24.52 7.56
C LYS A 297 -12.09 -23.55 7.21
N VAL A 298 -12.01 -22.45 7.94
CA VAL A 298 -10.97 -21.43 7.77
C VAL A 298 -10.07 -21.43 8.99
N SER A 299 -8.76 -21.57 8.76
CA SER A 299 -7.74 -21.37 9.78
C SER A 299 -6.81 -20.23 9.36
N THR A 300 -6.36 -19.42 10.33
CA THR A 300 -5.56 -18.22 10.07
C THR A 300 -4.35 -18.15 10.98
N ARG A 301 -3.24 -17.63 10.46
CA ARG A 301 -2.02 -17.37 11.20
C ARG A 301 -1.42 -16.05 10.71
N LEU A 302 -1.14 -15.14 11.65
CA LEU A 302 -0.36 -13.95 11.32
C LEU A 302 1.13 -14.31 11.27
N GLN A 303 1.77 -14.03 10.15
CA GLN A 303 3.21 -14.18 9.95
C GLN A 303 3.85 -12.79 9.97
N MET A 304 4.64 -12.49 10.99
CA MET A 304 5.48 -11.28 11.01
C MET A 304 6.56 -11.42 9.93
N ILE A 305 6.74 -10.37 9.15
CA ILE A 305 7.77 -10.29 8.11
C ILE A 305 8.93 -9.50 8.68
N ASN A 306 10.01 -10.18 9.03
CA ASN A 306 11.16 -9.60 9.71
C ASN A 306 12.50 -10.09 9.11
N ASP A 307 13.61 -9.66 9.68
CA ASP A 307 14.97 -9.94 9.23
C ASP A 307 15.43 -11.41 9.42
N GLN A 308 14.65 -12.24 10.12
CA GLN A 308 14.88 -13.68 10.20
C GLN A 308 14.44 -14.42 8.91
N ILE A 309 13.61 -13.79 8.07
CA ILE A 309 13.16 -14.34 6.80
C ILE A 309 14.16 -13.91 5.72
N ALA A 310 14.80 -14.89 5.07
CA ALA A 310 15.70 -14.62 3.96
C ALA A 310 14.94 -13.94 2.81
N ALA A 311 15.56 -12.95 2.18
CA ALA A 311 14.99 -12.30 1.00
C ALA A 311 15.03 -13.23 -0.22
N ASP A 312 13.95 -13.31 -0.97
CA ASP A 312 13.92 -14.00 -2.27
C ASP A 312 14.83 -13.29 -3.26
N SER A 313 15.72 -14.03 -3.92
CA SER A 313 16.78 -13.45 -4.74
C SER A 313 16.27 -12.66 -5.94
N LEU A 314 15.20 -13.11 -6.61
CA LEU A 314 14.62 -12.42 -7.77
C LEU A 314 13.99 -11.10 -7.35
N THR A 315 13.08 -11.16 -6.37
CA THR A 315 12.38 -9.98 -5.85
C THR A 315 13.35 -8.98 -5.23
N ASP A 316 14.38 -9.46 -4.49
CA ASP A 316 15.39 -8.62 -3.86
C ASP A 316 16.26 -7.86 -4.89
N ALA A 317 16.58 -8.50 -6.02
CA ALA A 317 17.29 -7.82 -7.10
C ALA A 317 16.46 -6.65 -7.69
N GLY A 318 15.17 -6.86 -7.90
CA GLY A 318 14.22 -5.80 -8.33
C GLY A 318 14.11 -4.68 -7.29
N VAL A 319 13.96 -5.01 -6.01
CA VAL A 319 13.91 -4.04 -4.90
C VAL A 319 15.20 -3.22 -4.85
N LYS A 320 16.37 -3.84 -4.89
CA LYS A 320 17.67 -3.15 -4.87
C LYS A 320 17.87 -2.22 -6.07
N LYS A 321 17.44 -2.64 -7.27
CA LYS A 321 17.43 -1.77 -8.47
C LYS A 321 16.64 -0.49 -8.20
N TRP A 322 15.41 -0.59 -7.69
CA TRP A 322 14.57 0.56 -7.41
C TRP A 322 15.10 1.42 -6.27
N MET A 323 15.65 0.81 -5.22
CA MET A 323 16.32 1.55 -4.14
C MET A 323 17.48 2.40 -4.70
N SER A 324 18.32 1.85 -5.59
CA SER A 324 19.41 2.59 -6.21
C SER A 324 18.91 3.75 -7.08
N ILE A 325 17.80 3.58 -7.80
CA ILE A 325 17.13 4.65 -8.56
C ILE A 325 16.64 5.74 -7.60
N GLY A 326 15.96 5.36 -6.52
CA GLY A 326 15.50 6.28 -5.47
C GLY A 326 16.64 7.08 -4.86
N GLU A 327 17.69 6.42 -4.43
CA GLU A 327 18.88 7.06 -3.82
C GLU A 327 19.51 8.11 -4.75
N LYS A 328 19.64 7.82 -6.04
CA LYS A 328 20.16 8.79 -7.02
C LYS A 328 19.26 10.02 -7.15
N ASN A 329 17.94 9.82 -7.17
CA ASN A 329 16.98 10.92 -7.21
C ASN A 329 17.06 11.76 -5.92
N TYR A 330 17.13 11.13 -4.75
CA TYR A 330 17.23 11.81 -3.46
C TYR A 330 18.54 12.58 -3.34
N ALA A 331 19.65 11.99 -3.78
CA ALA A 331 20.97 12.67 -3.77
C ALA A 331 20.94 13.95 -4.63
N ALA A 332 20.24 13.93 -5.77
CA ALA A 332 20.07 15.13 -6.61
C ALA A 332 19.24 16.24 -5.92
N LEU A 333 18.42 15.87 -4.91
CA LEU A 333 17.66 16.80 -4.07
C LEU A 333 18.41 17.18 -2.77
N GLY A 334 19.64 16.72 -2.58
CA GLY A 334 20.46 17.03 -1.40
C GLY A 334 20.27 16.06 -0.22
N PHE A 335 19.63 14.92 -0.42
CA PHE A 335 19.39 13.91 0.63
C PHE A 335 20.38 12.75 0.55
N ASP A 336 20.73 12.21 1.72
CA ASP A 336 21.38 10.90 1.89
C ASP A 336 20.38 9.96 2.59
N ALA A 337 19.62 9.22 1.80
CA ALA A 337 18.49 8.42 2.29
C ALA A 337 18.87 7.45 3.43
N ARG A 338 20.09 6.90 3.42
CA ARG A 338 20.56 5.94 4.43
C ARG A 338 21.07 6.58 5.72
N LYS A 339 21.31 7.87 5.71
CA LYS A 339 21.86 8.58 6.86
C LYS A 339 20.89 8.57 8.03
N VAL A 340 21.34 8.06 9.17
CA VAL A 340 20.59 8.14 10.43
C VAL A 340 20.59 9.61 10.88
N VAL A 341 19.40 10.13 11.18
CA VAL A 341 19.18 11.50 11.70
C VAL A 341 18.85 11.49 13.19
N MET A 342 18.16 10.46 13.68
CA MET A 342 17.92 10.24 15.12
C MET A 342 18.27 8.79 15.47
N ALA A 343 19.35 8.62 16.25
CA ALA A 343 19.79 7.29 16.67
C ALA A 343 18.95 6.73 17.82
N ASN A 344 18.52 7.60 18.75
CA ASN A 344 17.79 7.29 19.96
C ASN A 344 16.71 8.35 20.20
N GLY A 345 15.72 8.02 21.02
CA GLY A 345 14.63 8.91 21.40
C GLY A 345 13.30 8.16 21.46
N ASP A 346 12.24 8.87 21.80
CA ASP A 346 10.88 8.33 21.74
C ASP A 346 10.45 8.11 20.30
N PRO A 347 9.74 7.03 19.98
CA PRO A 347 9.15 6.80 18.68
C PRO A 347 8.27 7.98 18.24
N LEU A 348 8.33 8.38 16.97
CA LEU A 348 7.60 9.54 16.45
C LEU A 348 6.23 9.12 15.91
N ASP A 349 5.16 9.63 16.52
CA ASP A 349 3.80 9.27 16.15
C ASP A 349 3.30 10.11 14.96
N GLY A 350 3.26 9.48 13.79
CA GLY A 350 2.75 10.03 12.53
C GLY A 350 1.42 9.43 12.08
N ARG A 351 0.72 8.67 12.94
CA ARG A 351 -0.55 8.02 12.59
C ARG A 351 -1.63 9.04 12.21
N GLU A 352 -2.30 8.81 11.11
CA GLU A 352 -3.33 9.71 10.58
C GLU A 352 -4.46 9.97 11.58
N SER A 353 -4.90 8.94 12.30
CA SER A 353 -5.92 9.06 13.34
C SER A 353 -5.54 10.03 14.47
N MET A 354 -4.24 10.20 14.72
CA MET A 354 -3.72 11.11 15.74
C MET A 354 -3.45 12.50 15.16
N ILE A 355 -2.65 12.60 14.08
CA ILE A 355 -2.22 13.89 13.55
C ILE A 355 -3.35 14.70 12.89
N ARG A 356 -4.47 14.05 12.51
CA ARG A 356 -5.66 14.73 11.96
C ARG A 356 -6.61 15.25 13.02
N THR A 357 -6.34 14.99 14.31
CA THR A 357 -7.21 15.41 15.41
C THR A 357 -6.47 16.16 16.51
N GLN A 358 -5.16 15.94 16.65
CA GLN A 358 -4.35 16.53 17.70
C GLN A 358 -2.88 16.65 17.28
N THR A 359 -2.09 17.32 18.12
CA THR A 359 -0.64 17.44 17.95
C THR A 359 0.06 16.23 18.57
N THR A 360 1.01 15.63 17.85
CA THR A 360 1.89 14.55 18.31
C THR A 360 3.32 15.03 18.50
N ASN A 361 4.21 14.17 19.04
CA ASN A 361 5.63 14.49 19.11
C ASN A 361 6.25 14.68 17.71
N PHE A 362 5.79 13.91 16.71
CA PHE A 362 6.27 14.07 15.32
C PHE A 362 5.83 15.39 14.71
N THR A 363 4.55 15.78 14.86
CA THR A 363 4.07 17.06 14.31
C THR A 363 4.70 18.26 15.03
N LYS A 364 4.98 18.17 16.34
CA LYS A 364 5.76 19.17 17.07
C LYS A 364 7.16 19.35 16.48
N LEU A 365 7.84 18.26 16.18
CA LEU A 365 9.16 18.28 15.57
C LEU A 365 9.12 18.98 14.20
N ILE A 366 8.12 18.70 13.37
CA ILE A 366 7.92 19.34 12.06
C ILE A 366 7.70 20.86 12.23
N ILE A 367 6.81 21.26 13.13
CA ILE A 367 6.52 22.68 13.40
C ILE A 367 7.76 23.43 13.89
N GLN A 368 8.52 22.83 14.79
CA GLN A 368 9.78 23.43 15.30
C GLN A 368 10.83 23.58 14.19
N ALA A 369 10.93 22.60 13.31
CA ALA A 369 11.83 22.65 12.15
C ALA A 369 11.43 23.77 11.17
N MET A 370 10.15 23.91 10.87
CA MET A 370 9.64 25.00 10.03
C MET A 370 9.89 26.36 10.67
N LYS A 371 9.66 26.49 11.99
CA LYS A 371 9.89 27.73 12.72
C LYS A 371 11.37 28.11 12.75
N GLN A 372 12.28 27.12 12.93
CA GLN A 372 13.72 27.38 12.84
C GLN A 372 14.15 27.82 11.43
N ALA A 373 13.52 27.24 10.38
CA ALA A 373 13.80 27.64 9.00
C ALA A 373 13.27 29.04 8.65
N SER A 374 12.18 29.47 9.30
CA SER A 374 11.53 30.77 9.09
C SER A 374 11.39 31.54 10.41
N PRO A 375 12.50 31.97 11.02
CA PRO A 375 12.52 32.57 12.38
C PRO A 375 11.74 33.88 12.49
N GLU A 376 11.66 34.63 11.39
CA GLU A 376 10.95 35.92 11.32
C GLU A 376 9.41 35.78 11.22
N SER A 377 8.90 34.55 11.03
CA SER A 377 7.46 34.33 10.96
C SER A 377 6.82 34.39 12.36
N ASP A 378 5.66 35.00 12.50
CA ASP A 378 4.91 35.02 13.76
C ASP A 378 4.49 33.59 14.16
N LEU A 379 4.08 32.77 13.17
CA LEU A 379 3.71 31.38 13.35
C LEU A 379 3.94 30.54 12.09
N VAL A 380 3.86 29.23 12.24
CA VAL A 380 3.95 28.27 11.13
C VAL A 380 2.72 27.36 11.09
N LEU A 381 2.33 26.96 9.88
CA LEU A 381 1.18 26.10 9.60
C LEU A 381 1.54 25.00 8.62
N ILE A 382 1.04 23.78 8.85
CA ILE A 382 1.08 22.68 7.89
C ILE A 382 -0.21 21.86 7.98
N ASN A 383 -0.75 21.44 6.84
CA ASN A 383 -1.87 20.50 6.82
C ASN A 383 -1.42 19.09 7.18
N SER A 384 -2.18 18.38 7.99
CA SER A 384 -1.87 17.02 8.39
C SER A 384 -1.84 16.04 7.21
N GLY A 385 -2.57 16.35 6.13
CA GLY A 385 -2.56 15.58 4.89
C GLY A 385 -1.23 15.58 4.12
N SER A 386 -0.31 16.48 4.45
CA SER A 386 1.06 16.44 3.94
C SER A 386 1.89 15.32 4.57
N ILE A 387 1.50 14.84 5.76
CA ILE A 387 2.17 13.76 6.49
C ILE A 387 1.46 12.46 6.15
N ARG A 388 2.15 11.54 5.46
CA ARG A 388 1.56 10.35 4.83
C ARG A 388 2.12 9.03 5.34
N VAL A 389 2.89 9.05 6.42
CA VAL A 389 3.52 7.84 6.94
C VAL A 389 2.53 6.89 7.61
N ASP A 390 1.46 7.42 8.20
CA ASP A 390 0.41 6.71 8.96
C ASP A 390 0.97 5.57 9.83
N ASP A 391 2.00 5.90 10.60
CA ASP A 391 2.78 4.92 11.36
C ASP A 391 3.48 5.61 12.53
N ILE A 392 4.01 4.80 13.44
CA ILE A 392 4.93 5.23 14.50
C ILE A 392 6.35 4.92 14.04
N LEU A 393 7.15 5.98 13.75
CA LEU A 393 8.54 5.80 13.35
C LEU A 393 9.38 5.34 14.54
N GLN A 394 9.87 4.12 14.46
CA GLN A 394 10.78 3.53 15.45
C GLN A 394 12.21 4.04 15.26
N MET A 395 12.99 4.03 16.34
CA MET A 395 14.41 4.37 16.24
C MET A 395 15.24 3.18 15.73
N PRO A 396 16.31 3.45 14.98
CA PRO A 396 16.79 4.74 14.52
C PRO A 396 15.95 5.30 13.35
N VAL A 397 15.74 6.61 13.31
CA VAL A 397 15.11 7.33 12.19
C VAL A 397 16.19 7.76 11.20
N THR A 398 15.98 7.46 9.92
CA THR A 398 16.86 7.84 8.80
C THR A 398 16.29 9.03 8.03
N GLN A 399 17.09 9.62 7.12
CA GLN A 399 16.55 10.61 6.18
C GLN A 399 15.45 10.01 5.29
N TYR A 400 15.53 8.71 4.95
CA TYR A 400 14.48 8.04 4.22
C TYR A 400 13.14 8.05 4.99
N ASP A 401 13.17 7.85 6.30
CA ASP A 401 11.94 7.91 7.12
C ASP A 401 11.31 9.30 7.11
N ILE A 402 12.11 10.36 7.11
CA ILE A 402 11.60 11.73 6.94
C ILE A 402 11.03 11.92 5.52
N ILE A 403 11.72 11.41 4.48
CA ILE A 403 11.28 11.53 3.09
C ILE A 403 9.94 10.80 2.89
N ARG A 404 9.79 9.56 3.40
CA ARG A 404 8.54 8.80 3.26
C ARG A 404 7.40 9.37 4.10
N SER A 405 7.70 10.08 5.16
CA SER A 405 6.69 10.76 5.97
C SER A 405 6.08 11.97 5.26
N LEU A 406 6.84 12.63 4.41
CA LEU A 406 6.44 13.81 3.64
C LEU A 406 6.75 13.58 2.14
N PRO A 407 6.08 12.58 1.50
CA PRO A 407 6.47 12.12 0.16
C PRO A 407 6.32 13.19 -0.93
N PHE A 408 5.46 14.18 -0.71
CA PHE A 408 5.26 15.28 -1.64
C PHE A 408 6.38 16.33 -1.55
N GLY A 409 7.07 16.44 -0.40
CA GLY A 409 8.03 17.52 -0.14
C GLY A 409 7.34 18.88 -0.15
N GLY A 410 7.90 19.82 -0.90
CA GLY A 410 7.38 21.19 -1.04
C GLY A 410 8.18 22.20 -0.25
N SER A 411 8.12 23.46 -0.70
CA SER A 411 8.84 24.57 -0.07
C SER A 411 8.05 25.16 1.12
N ILE A 412 8.79 25.71 2.05
CA ILE A 412 8.21 26.59 3.10
C ILE A 412 8.13 28.00 2.52
N MET A 413 6.90 28.49 2.35
CA MET A 413 6.62 29.85 1.90
C MET A 413 6.37 30.76 3.08
N GLU A 414 6.85 31.99 3.00
CA GLU A 414 6.52 33.06 3.95
C GLU A 414 5.53 34.03 3.30
N VAL A 415 4.48 34.36 4.05
CA VAL A 415 3.36 35.18 3.56
C VAL A 415 2.92 36.15 4.64
N ASP A 416 2.80 37.46 4.31
CA ASP A 416 2.13 38.43 5.15
C ASP A 416 0.65 38.43 4.81
N MET A 417 -0.21 38.17 5.79
CA MET A 417 -1.67 38.12 5.60
C MET A 417 -2.41 38.81 6.74
N LYS A 418 -3.64 39.26 6.48
CA LYS A 418 -4.51 39.83 7.51
C LYS A 418 -4.94 38.77 8.53
N GLY A 419 -5.16 39.21 9.78
CA GLY A 419 -5.67 38.34 10.84
C GLY A 419 -7.07 37.78 10.54
N SER A 420 -7.90 38.51 9.80
CA SER A 420 -9.18 38.01 9.28
C SER A 420 -9.01 36.74 8.43
N LEU A 421 -8.02 36.70 7.52
CA LEU A 421 -7.70 35.49 6.71
C LEU A 421 -7.17 34.38 7.61
N LEU A 422 -6.27 34.67 8.55
CA LEU A 422 -5.77 33.69 9.51
C LEU A 422 -6.91 33.04 10.31
N LEU A 423 -7.84 33.83 10.84
CA LEU A 423 -9.00 33.31 11.57
C LEU A 423 -9.88 32.42 10.70
N ARG A 424 -10.05 32.77 9.42
CA ARG A 424 -10.79 31.94 8.43
C ARG A 424 -10.08 30.61 8.15
N ILE A 425 -8.75 30.64 8.04
CA ILE A 425 -7.92 29.42 7.88
C ILE A 425 -8.11 28.50 9.09
N MET A 426 -8.02 29.04 10.30
CA MET A 426 -8.15 28.25 11.53
C MET A 426 -9.57 27.71 11.72
N ALA A 427 -10.60 28.44 11.30
CA ALA A 427 -11.98 27.95 11.30
C ALA A 427 -12.15 26.78 10.31
N ALA A 428 -11.55 26.88 9.13
CA ALA A 428 -11.53 25.76 8.15
C ALA A 428 -10.77 24.54 8.69
N SER A 429 -9.66 24.76 9.39
CA SER A 429 -8.91 23.68 10.05
C SER A 429 -9.76 22.91 11.06
N LEU A 430 -10.51 23.60 11.92
CA LEU A 430 -11.41 22.94 12.88
C LEU A 430 -12.52 22.15 12.19
N LYS A 431 -13.04 22.68 11.07
CA LYS A 431 -14.03 21.96 10.24
C LYS A 431 -13.44 20.70 9.60
N ASN A 432 -12.13 20.70 9.36
CA ASN A 432 -11.39 19.57 8.76
C ASN A 432 -10.86 18.58 9.81
N MET A 433 -11.28 18.66 11.07
CA MET A 433 -10.87 17.68 12.08
C MET A 433 -11.22 16.25 11.64
N GLY A 434 -10.26 15.35 11.71
CA GLY A 434 -10.38 13.97 11.24
C GLY A 434 -9.97 13.73 9.77
N ILE A 435 -9.75 14.79 8.99
CA ILE A 435 -9.27 14.69 7.60
C ILE A 435 -7.96 15.47 7.39
N GLY A 436 -7.32 15.29 6.22
CA GLY A 436 -6.01 15.87 5.92
C GLY A 436 -5.90 17.40 6.03
N GLY A 437 -7.01 18.11 5.88
CA GLY A 437 -7.07 19.56 6.02
C GLY A 437 -7.04 20.11 7.46
N PHE A 438 -7.01 19.24 8.47
CA PHE A 438 -6.72 19.66 9.84
C PHE A 438 -5.27 20.15 9.93
N LEU A 439 -5.06 21.38 10.46
CA LEU A 439 -3.74 21.98 10.50
C LEU A 439 -2.99 21.66 11.79
N GLN A 440 -1.72 21.42 11.65
CA GLN A 440 -0.73 21.48 12.71
C GLN A 440 -0.12 22.89 12.70
N TYR A 441 0.11 23.48 13.87
CA TYR A 441 0.49 24.89 14.00
C TYR A 441 1.39 25.14 15.20
N SER A 442 2.03 26.31 15.20
CA SER A 442 2.89 26.78 16.29
C SER A 442 2.17 26.77 17.64
N PRO A 443 2.82 26.32 18.72
CA PRO A 443 2.21 26.23 20.05
C PRO A 443 1.81 27.57 20.65
N GLU A 444 2.35 28.68 20.14
CA GLU A 444 2.00 30.05 20.53
C GLU A 444 0.61 30.46 20.05
N LEU A 445 0.07 29.76 19.04
CA LEU A 445 -1.32 29.95 18.58
C LEU A 445 -2.25 29.04 19.35
N VAL A 446 -3.16 29.59 20.11
CA VAL A 446 -4.02 28.86 21.04
C VAL A 446 -5.48 29.07 20.70
N ASN A 447 -6.24 27.96 20.59
CA ASN A 447 -7.71 28.01 20.57
C ASN A 447 -8.22 28.15 22.01
N VAL A 448 -8.66 29.33 22.39
CA VAL A 448 -9.05 29.65 23.78
C VAL A 448 -10.30 28.84 24.16
N ASN A 449 -10.15 27.94 25.13
CA ASN A 449 -11.21 27.05 25.62
C ASN A 449 -11.92 26.21 24.52
N GLY A 450 -11.28 25.99 23.38
CA GLY A 450 -11.89 25.24 22.27
C GLY A 450 -13.04 25.94 21.56
N THR A 451 -13.20 27.26 21.77
CA THR A 451 -14.37 28.02 21.30
C THR A 451 -14.24 28.54 19.87
N GLY A 452 -13.09 28.32 19.21
CA GLY A 452 -12.78 28.95 17.93
C GLY A 452 -12.24 30.39 18.05
N ASN A 453 -12.08 30.91 19.27
CA ASN A 453 -11.40 32.16 19.53
C ASN A 453 -9.89 31.92 19.63
N TRP A 454 -9.11 32.56 18.78
CA TRP A 454 -7.68 32.33 18.68
C TRP A 454 -6.88 33.46 19.29
N SER A 455 -5.83 33.11 20.02
CA SER A 455 -4.83 34.04 20.53
C SER A 455 -3.43 33.61 20.09
N LEU A 456 -2.58 34.59 19.82
CA LEU A 456 -1.14 34.39 19.52
C LEU A 456 -0.33 35.09 20.61
N HIS A 457 0.58 34.36 21.26
CA HIS A 457 1.34 34.87 22.43
C HIS A 457 0.44 35.47 23.53
N GLY A 458 -0.74 34.86 23.75
CA GLY A 458 -1.71 35.30 24.75
C GLY A 458 -2.56 36.49 24.34
N ASN A 459 -2.35 37.11 23.18
CA ASN A 459 -3.17 38.22 22.67
C ASN A 459 -4.17 37.67 21.63
N PRO A 460 -5.45 38.09 21.67
CA PRO A 460 -6.41 37.75 20.63
C PRO A 460 -5.90 38.15 19.25
N ILE A 461 -6.19 37.30 18.23
CA ILE A 461 -5.89 37.64 16.84
C ILE A 461 -6.72 38.87 16.45
N ASP A 462 -6.03 39.94 16.06
CA ASP A 462 -6.66 41.16 15.54
C ASP A 462 -6.93 40.98 14.03
N PRO A 463 -8.18 41.01 13.57
CA PRO A 463 -8.54 40.82 12.17
C PRO A 463 -7.87 41.79 11.19
N ASP A 464 -7.57 42.99 11.60
CA ASP A 464 -7.01 44.05 10.75
C ASP A 464 -5.47 44.06 10.76
N LYS A 465 -4.84 43.44 11.75
CA LYS A 465 -3.39 43.32 11.85
C LYS A 465 -2.85 42.36 10.81
N VAL A 466 -1.66 42.67 10.29
CA VAL A 466 -0.91 41.79 9.40
C VAL A 466 0.00 40.88 10.21
N TYR A 467 -0.02 39.57 9.90
CA TYR A 467 0.82 38.54 10.50
C TYR A 467 1.68 37.88 9.41
N LYS A 468 2.95 37.67 9.73
CA LYS A 468 3.87 36.90 8.86
C LYS A 468 3.79 35.42 9.19
N ILE A 469 3.34 34.63 8.25
CA ILE A 469 3.08 33.20 8.42
C ILE A 469 3.99 32.39 7.50
N ALA A 470 4.64 31.34 8.04
CA ALA A 470 5.30 30.33 7.23
C ALA A 470 4.36 29.12 7.07
N LEU A 471 4.21 28.65 5.83
CA LEU A 471 3.33 27.53 5.50
C LEU A 471 3.86 26.76 4.29
N THR A 472 3.31 25.58 4.02
CA THR A 472 3.69 24.81 2.82
C THR A 472 3.12 25.45 1.56
N ASP A 473 3.86 25.40 0.46
CA ASP A 473 3.43 25.92 -0.85
C ASP A 473 2.11 25.30 -1.34
N PHE A 474 1.83 24.05 -0.98
CA PHE A 474 0.55 23.38 -1.25
C PHE A 474 -0.65 24.14 -0.69
N LEU A 475 -0.58 24.65 0.54
CA LEU A 475 -1.69 25.39 1.13
C LEU A 475 -2.07 26.64 0.32
N MET A 476 -1.09 27.25 -0.36
CA MET A 476 -1.30 28.44 -1.20
C MET A 476 -1.89 28.13 -2.59
N THR A 477 -2.22 26.88 -2.87
CA THR A 477 -2.88 26.49 -4.13
C THR A 477 -4.40 26.56 -4.06
N GLY A 478 -4.98 26.61 -2.84
CA GLY A 478 -6.41 26.47 -2.61
C GLY A 478 -6.94 25.05 -2.82
N GLY A 479 -6.03 24.06 -2.91
CA GLY A 479 -6.37 22.65 -3.12
C GLY A 479 -6.75 21.89 -1.86
N GLU A 480 -6.59 22.51 -0.68
CA GLU A 480 -6.97 21.87 0.58
C GLU A 480 -8.47 21.97 0.84
N ALA A 481 -9.05 20.94 1.44
CA ALA A 481 -10.47 20.87 1.76
C ALA A 481 -10.92 22.09 2.59
N ASN A 482 -12.04 22.70 2.20
CA ASN A 482 -12.62 23.92 2.81
C ASN A 482 -11.68 25.14 2.83
N MET A 483 -10.57 25.14 2.03
CA MET A 483 -9.58 26.23 1.95
C MET A 483 -9.36 26.72 0.50
N ASP A 484 -10.36 26.60 -0.37
CA ASP A 484 -10.35 27.09 -1.76
C ASP A 484 -10.07 28.58 -1.90
N PHE A 485 -10.28 29.32 -0.84
CA PHE A 485 -9.98 30.75 -0.72
C PHE A 485 -8.49 31.04 -0.47
N LEU A 486 -7.67 30.07 -0.04
CA LEU A 486 -6.26 30.28 0.28
C LEU A 486 -5.41 30.15 -0.99
N LYS A 487 -5.47 31.18 -1.81
CA LYS A 487 -4.76 31.30 -3.09
C LYS A 487 -3.94 32.57 -3.12
N LYS A 488 -2.92 32.58 -3.97
CA LYS A 488 -1.98 33.72 -4.11
C LYS A 488 -2.62 35.05 -4.48
N ASP A 489 -3.79 35.02 -5.09
CA ASP A 489 -4.58 36.19 -5.51
C ASP A 489 -5.63 36.66 -4.48
N ASN A 490 -5.67 36.03 -3.30
CA ASN A 490 -6.57 36.47 -2.22
C ASN A 490 -6.22 37.89 -1.77
N PRO A 491 -7.18 38.86 -1.75
CA PRO A 491 -6.92 40.27 -1.41
C PRO A 491 -6.47 40.50 0.03
N GLU A 492 -6.65 39.54 0.93
CA GLU A 492 -6.18 39.63 2.32
C GLU A 492 -4.73 39.15 2.48
N ILE A 493 -4.09 38.69 1.40
CA ILE A 493 -2.65 38.44 1.33
C ILE A 493 -1.95 39.73 0.94
N ILE A 494 -1.14 40.25 1.84
CA ILE A 494 -0.46 41.54 1.68
C ILE A 494 0.85 41.39 0.91
N LYS A 495 1.57 40.28 1.17
CA LYS A 495 2.85 40.02 0.54
C LYS A 495 3.15 38.54 0.52
N ILE A 496 3.71 38.05 -0.59
CA ILE A 496 4.29 36.71 -0.71
C ILE A 496 5.80 36.90 -0.91
N TYR A 497 6.59 36.27 -0.04
CA TYR A 497 8.03 36.31 -0.16
C TYR A 497 8.54 35.35 -1.23
N PRO A 498 9.70 35.59 -1.84
CA PRO A 498 10.27 34.70 -2.85
C PRO A 498 10.44 33.28 -2.32
N THR A 499 10.05 32.30 -3.14
CA THR A 499 10.26 30.89 -2.83
C THR A 499 11.74 30.54 -2.91
N HIS A 500 12.27 29.82 -1.95
CA HIS A 500 13.64 29.33 -1.93
C HIS A 500 13.74 28.05 -2.76
N THR A 501 14.69 27.99 -3.69
CA THR A 501 14.94 26.85 -4.58
C THR A 501 16.32 26.24 -4.41
N ASP A 502 17.20 26.92 -3.68
CA ASP A 502 18.55 26.42 -3.37
C ASP A 502 18.47 25.30 -2.32
N VAL A 503 18.96 24.12 -2.63
CA VAL A 503 18.98 22.96 -1.73
C VAL A 503 19.80 23.18 -0.44
N THR A 504 20.63 24.23 -0.40
CA THR A 504 21.33 24.66 0.82
C THR A 504 20.44 25.45 1.78
N ASP A 505 19.34 26.06 1.30
CA ASP A 505 18.36 26.74 2.14
C ASP A 505 17.34 25.70 2.67
N ALA A 506 17.13 25.69 3.99
CA ALA A 506 16.19 24.76 4.63
C ALA A 506 14.73 24.96 4.16
N ARG A 507 14.38 26.16 3.68
CA ARG A 507 13.03 26.48 3.19
C ARG A 507 12.72 25.94 1.81
N SER A 508 13.76 25.49 1.07
CA SER A 508 13.56 24.93 -0.28
C SER A 508 12.78 23.60 -0.27
N ASP A 509 12.87 22.87 0.83
CA ASP A 509 12.12 21.62 1.03
C ASP A 509 11.90 21.39 2.53
N ILE A 510 10.65 21.17 2.94
CA ILE A 510 10.29 20.93 4.33
C ILE A 510 11.07 19.77 4.96
N ARG A 511 11.40 18.76 4.18
CA ARG A 511 12.19 17.60 4.63
C ARG A 511 13.62 18.00 4.99
N LEU A 512 14.22 18.92 4.21
CA LEU A 512 15.53 19.50 4.53
C LEU A 512 15.47 20.33 5.82
N ALA A 513 14.40 21.09 6.04
CA ALA A 513 14.19 21.82 7.28
C ALA A 513 14.19 20.88 8.48
N ILE A 514 13.45 19.77 8.41
CA ILE A 514 13.36 18.75 9.47
C ILE A 514 14.74 18.12 9.72
N ILE A 515 15.44 17.69 8.68
CA ILE A 515 16.76 17.06 8.80
C ILE A 515 17.78 18.00 9.42
N LYS A 516 17.80 19.27 9.00
CA LYS A 516 18.70 20.30 9.57
C LYS A 516 18.35 20.61 11.02
N TYR A 517 17.06 20.69 11.34
CA TYR A 517 16.60 20.89 12.72
C TYR A 517 17.08 19.77 13.64
N ILE A 518 16.85 18.51 13.24
CA ILE A 518 17.29 17.34 14.01
C ILE A 518 18.82 17.33 14.19
N ALA A 519 19.57 17.65 13.13
CA ALA A 519 21.03 17.72 13.19
C ALA A 519 21.55 18.79 14.16
N GLY A 520 20.75 19.81 14.44
CA GLY A 520 21.04 20.87 15.42
C GLY A 520 20.63 20.52 16.86
N LEU A 521 19.84 19.47 17.06
CA LEU A 521 19.51 18.99 18.40
C LEU A 521 20.76 18.34 19.01
N LYS A 522 21.13 18.74 20.22
CA LYS A 522 22.20 18.04 20.94
C LYS A 522 21.71 16.64 21.32
N PRO A 523 22.55 15.59 21.18
CA PRO A 523 22.22 14.23 21.57
C PRO A 523 21.91 14.10 23.07
#